data_d22ba1095debcd00296679669b176913
#
_entry.id   d22ba1095debcd00296679669b176913
#
_cell.length_a   1.000
_cell.length_b   1.000
_cell.length_c   1.000
_cell.angle_alpha   90.00
_cell.angle_beta   90.00
_cell.angle_gamma   90.00
#
_symmetry.space_group_name_H-M   'P 1'
#
loop_
_entity.id
_entity.type
_entity.pdbx_description
1 polymer ?
#
loop_
_entity_poly.entity_id
_entity_poly.type
_entity_poly.pdbx_seq_one_letter_code
_entity_poly.pdbx_strand_id
1 'polypeptide(L)'
;MFYIFDNVVIYMTEFLDKFSSAYDLSFLIAPTFKTIIFIVTGLCLILIQENVLKLKVKPFDICIYLILVSAVLIVPFIFKKNLMVWLYYLPYQLFTFYLSYIGILYLNKNTNLINNKFIKNYRTLLILTAVFSILIVIEDSIVIFNFDIYSDVLVKINNRNLCEDILSIIYALFGIKYYSHLMTLSPNEYNKPQENPNIVIDDNLIKKESIRQKALYADFAETYNLTPREIEILNLLLQDKTNKDISEELTISLGTVKTHVHNIYQKVDVTKRHMLIKIYKEFCEDIKKGNDVEIIYF
;
A
#
# COMPACT_ATOMS: atom_id res chain seq x y z
N MET A 1 9.23 -11.27 5.90
CA MET A 1 10.28 -11.61 6.89
C MET A 1 9.74 -12.53 7.98
N PHE A 2 8.68 -12.19 8.73
CA PHE A 2 8.10 -13.04 9.78
C PHE A 2 7.65 -14.43 9.27
N TYR A 3 7.07 -14.51 8.09
CA TYR A 3 6.65 -15.76 7.45
C TYR A 3 7.84 -16.69 7.15
N ILE A 4 8.95 -16.13 6.65
CA ILE A 4 10.19 -16.89 6.40
C ILE A 4 10.79 -17.37 7.72
N PHE A 5 10.72 -16.54 8.77
CA PHE A 5 11.23 -16.89 10.09
C PHE A 5 10.41 -18.04 10.72
N ASP A 6 9.09 -18.04 10.56
CA ASP A 6 8.23 -19.13 11.03
C ASP A 6 8.60 -20.45 10.34
N ASN A 7 8.77 -20.44 9.02
CA ASN A 7 9.21 -21.63 8.27
C ASN A 7 10.59 -22.12 8.73
N VAL A 8 11.55 -21.23 8.98
CA VAL A 8 12.87 -21.62 9.51
C VAL A 8 12.72 -22.31 10.87
N VAL A 9 11.88 -21.82 11.76
CA VAL A 9 11.61 -22.45 13.06
C VAL A 9 11.00 -23.84 12.88
N ILE A 10 10.07 -24.01 11.96
CA ILE A 10 9.47 -25.31 11.64
C ILE A 10 10.54 -26.28 11.11
N TYR A 11 11.39 -25.86 10.18
CA TYR A 11 12.48 -26.69 9.70
C TYR A 11 13.47 -27.08 10.82
N MET A 12 13.73 -26.18 11.79
CA MET A 12 14.57 -26.52 12.94
C MET A 12 13.97 -27.66 13.78
N THR A 13 12.65 -27.80 13.84
CA THR A 13 12.01 -28.91 14.56
C THR A 13 12.29 -30.27 13.92
N GLU A 14 12.65 -30.30 12.65
CA GLU A 14 12.95 -31.56 11.95
C GLU A 14 14.38 -32.04 12.11
N PHE A 15 15.31 -31.09 12.28
CA PHE A 15 16.75 -31.43 12.39
C PHE A 15 17.24 -31.53 13.83
N LEU A 16 16.48 -31.05 14.81
CA LEU A 16 16.88 -30.96 16.21
C LEU A 16 15.83 -31.58 17.12
N ASP A 17 15.99 -32.89 17.44
CA ASP A 17 15.04 -33.66 18.26
C ASP A 17 14.70 -33.00 19.60
N LYS A 18 15.71 -32.44 20.30
CA LYS A 18 15.51 -31.78 21.59
C LYS A 18 14.69 -30.45 21.41
N PHE A 19 14.92 -29.75 20.32
CA PHE A 19 14.17 -28.52 19.99
C PHE A 19 12.76 -28.90 19.60
N SER A 20 12.58 -29.93 18.77
CA SER A 20 11.26 -30.43 18.38
C SER A 20 10.40 -30.77 19.59
N SER A 21 10.91 -31.60 20.50
CA SER A 21 10.17 -32.01 21.69
C SER A 21 9.78 -30.83 22.59
N ALA A 22 10.68 -29.87 22.77
CA ALA A 22 10.41 -28.66 23.56
C ALA A 22 9.40 -27.72 22.86
N TYR A 23 9.50 -27.58 21.54
CA TYR A 23 8.61 -26.77 20.73
C TYR A 23 7.18 -27.32 20.73
N ASP A 24 7.04 -28.63 20.46
CA ASP A 24 5.73 -29.30 20.40
C ASP A 24 5.02 -29.25 21.76
N LEU A 25 5.77 -29.47 22.84
CA LEU A 25 5.24 -29.36 24.19
C LEU A 25 4.79 -27.95 24.52
N SER A 26 5.60 -26.94 24.16
CA SER A 26 5.25 -25.53 24.37
C SER A 26 4.04 -25.11 23.54
N PHE A 27 3.92 -25.61 22.32
CA PHE A 27 2.79 -25.35 21.44
C PHE A 27 1.47 -25.90 22.02
N LEU A 28 1.49 -27.09 22.59
CA LEU A 28 0.29 -27.71 23.20
C LEU A 28 -0.13 -27.02 24.50
N ILE A 29 0.83 -26.46 25.26
CA ILE A 29 0.53 -25.77 26.52
C ILE A 29 0.06 -24.35 26.26
N ALA A 30 0.82 -23.58 25.49
CA ALA A 30 0.52 -22.20 25.14
C ALA A 30 1.33 -21.77 23.89
N PRO A 31 0.73 -21.77 22.70
CA PRO A 31 1.42 -21.45 21.46
C PRO A 31 1.71 -19.94 21.31
N THR A 32 2.36 -19.34 22.30
CA THR A 32 2.57 -17.89 22.40
C THR A 32 3.40 -17.33 21.27
N PHE A 33 4.45 -18.03 20.88
CA PHE A 33 5.36 -17.60 19.81
C PHE A 33 4.65 -17.52 18.45
N LYS A 34 3.95 -18.58 18.05
CA LYS A 34 3.19 -18.59 16.81
C LYS A 34 2.03 -17.58 16.83
N THR A 35 1.39 -17.39 17.97
CA THR A 35 0.33 -16.37 18.12
C THR A 35 0.86 -14.97 17.84
N ILE A 36 2.05 -14.62 18.33
CA ILE A 36 2.68 -13.32 18.05
C ILE A 36 2.96 -13.16 16.55
N ILE A 37 3.56 -14.17 15.93
CA ILE A 37 3.83 -14.15 14.48
C ILE A 37 2.52 -13.96 13.71
N PHE A 38 1.49 -14.68 14.05
CA PHE A 38 0.17 -14.62 13.47
C PHE A 38 -0.44 -13.20 13.55
N ILE A 39 -0.39 -12.59 14.74
CA ILE A 39 -0.88 -11.21 14.93
C ILE A 39 -0.08 -10.22 14.08
N VAL A 40 1.24 -10.31 14.11
CA VAL A 40 2.08 -9.37 13.35
C VAL A 40 1.89 -9.53 11.84
N THR A 41 1.87 -10.76 11.33
CA THR A 41 1.68 -11.02 9.90
C THR A 41 0.30 -10.59 9.41
N GLY A 42 -0.75 -10.81 10.20
CA GLY A 42 -2.10 -10.36 9.87
C GLY A 42 -2.21 -8.84 9.79
N LEU A 43 -1.63 -8.11 10.73
CA LEU A 43 -1.53 -6.64 10.67
C LEU A 43 -0.74 -6.16 9.44
N CYS A 44 0.40 -6.80 9.15
CA CYS A 44 1.18 -6.47 7.97
C CYS A 44 0.38 -6.66 6.66
N LEU A 45 -0.42 -7.72 6.55
CA LEU A 45 -1.27 -7.96 5.37
C LEU A 45 -2.32 -6.87 5.19
N ILE A 46 -2.98 -6.42 6.28
CA ILE A 46 -3.92 -5.29 6.24
C ILE A 46 -3.21 -4.03 5.72
N LEU A 47 -2.05 -3.67 6.31
CA LEU A 47 -1.31 -2.48 5.96
C LEU A 47 -0.78 -2.53 4.50
N ILE A 48 -0.34 -3.70 4.03
CA ILE A 48 0.08 -3.87 2.64
C ILE A 48 -1.11 -3.64 1.71
N GLN A 49 -2.27 -4.22 1.99
CA GLN A 49 -3.46 -4.05 1.17
C GLN A 49 -3.94 -2.60 1.16
N GLU A 50 -3.95 -1.92 2.33
CA GLU A 50 -4.26 -0.50 2.42
C GLU A 50 -3.32 0.35 1.55
N ASN A 51 -2.01 0.12 1.67
CA ASN A 51 -1.03 0.89 0.91
C ASN A 51 -1.08 0.62 -0.59
N VAL A 52 -1.21 -0.65 -1.00
CA VAL A 52 -1.20 -1.03 -2.42
C VAL A 52 -2.48 -0.61 -3.13
N LEU A 53 -3.63 -0.85 -2.51
CA LEU A 53 -4.93 -0.55 -3.11
C LEU A 53 -5.47 0.84 -2.74
N LYS A 54 -4.76 1.57 -1.86
CA LYS A 54 -5.22 2.86 -1.30
C LYS A 54 -6.60 2.77 -0.64
N LEU A 55 -6.92 1.59 -0.12
CA LEU A 55 -8.15 1.36 0.63
C LEU A 55 -7.98 1.88 2.06
N LYS A 56 -8.94 2.66 2.53
CA LYS A 56 -9.02 2.93 3.98
C LYS A 56 -9.55 1.68 4.68
N VAL A 57 -8.83 1.22 5.69
CA VAL A 57 -9.27 0.11 6.55
C VAL A 57 -10.62 0.47 7.17
N LYS A 58 -11.61 -0.38 6.95
CA LYS A 58 -12.92 -0.18 7.56
C LYS A 58 -12.90 -0.69 9.00
N PRO A 59 -13.62 -0.05 9.94
CA PRO A 59 -13.73 -0.56 11.31
C PRO A 59 -14.21 -2.02 11.35
N PHE A 60 -15.02 -2.43 10.39
CA PHE A 60 -15.51 -3.79 10.23
C PHE A 60 -14.39 -4.80 9.98
N ASP A 61 -13.40 -4.47 9.14
CA ASP A 61 -12.26 -5.34 8.84
C ASP A 61 -11.38 -5.53 10.09
N ILE A 62 -11.22 -4.48 10.88
CA ILE A 62 -10.53 -4.54 12.18
C ILE A 62 -11.31 -5.43 13.17
N CYS A 63 -12.63 -5.30 13.23
CA CYS A 63 -13.45 -6.14 14.09
C CYS A 63 -13.33 -7.62 13.73
N ILE A 64 -13.38 -7.98 12.45
CA ILE A 64 -13.17 -9.36 11.98
C ILE A 64 -11.79 -9.86 12.43
N TYR A 65 -10.76 -9.05 12.22
CA TYR A 65 -9.41 -9.41 12.62
C TYR A 65 -9.30 -9.65 14.13
N LEU A 66 -9.87 -8.78 14.96
CA LEU A 66 -9.87 -8.92 16.41
C LEU A 66 -10.65 -10.16 16.87
N ILE A 67 -11.77 -10.50 16.22
CA ILE A 67 -12.52 -11.73 16.49
C ILE A 67 -11.66 -12.96 16.19
N LEU A 68 -10.96 -12.98 15.08
CA LEU A 68 -10.10 -14.10 14.69
C LEU A 68 -8.88 -14.22 15.59
N VAL A 69 -8.25 -13.11 15.98
CA VAL A 69 -7.19 -13.10 17.00
C VAL A 69 -7.68 -13.64 18.34
N SER A 70 -8.88 -13.23 18.77
CA SER A 70 -9.49 -13.72 20.00
C SER A 70 -9.75 -15.22 19.93
N ALA A 71 -10.19 -15.75 18.77
CA ALA A 71 -10.38 -17.17 18.56
C ALA A 71 -9.06 -17.96 18.72
N VAL A 72 -7.97 -17.47 18.11
CA VAL A 72 -6.63 -18.08 18.25
C VAL A 72 -6.18 -18.13 19.71
N LEU A 73 -6.42 -17.07 20.48
CA LEU A 73 -6.04 -17.00 21.90
C LEU A 73 -6.89 -17.93 22.78
N ILE A 74 -8.15 -18.14 22.44
CA ILE A 74 -9.11 -18.91 23.27
C ILE A 74 -9.04 -20.41 22.97
N VAL A 75 -8.79 -20.81 21.71
CA VAL A 75 -8.78 -22.20 21.25
C VAL A 75 -7.95 -23.14 22.14
N PRO A 76 -6.69 -22.82 22.55
CA PRO A 76 -5.87 -23.71 23.36
C PRO A 76 -6.44 -24.01 24.73
N PHE A 77 -7.33 -23.15 25.26
CA PHE A 77 -7.94 -23.34 26.59
C PHE A 77 -9.22 -24.18 26.54
N ILE A 78 -9.90 -24.22 25.40
CA ILE A 78 -11.18 -24.93 25.26
C ILE A 78 -11.00 -26.31 24.62
N PHE A 79 -10.16 -26.41 23.60
CA PHE A 79 -9.99 -27.62 22.80
C PHE A 79 -8.68 -28.32 23.13
N LYS A 80 -8.57 -29.60 22.77
CA LYS A 80 -7.38 -30.44 23.01
C LYS A 80 -7.04 -31.27 21.78
N LYS A 81 -5.80 -31.74 21.72
CA LYS A 81 -5.28 -32.65 20.69
C LYS A 81 -5.47 -32.10 19.26
N ASN A 82 -5.74 -32.96 18.31
CA ASN A 82 -5.88 -32.64 16.89
C ASN A 82 -6.82 -31.47 16.61
N LEU A 83 -7.97 -31.46 17.29
CA LEU A 83 -8.98 -30.40 17.09
C LEU A 83 -8.47 -29.03 17.54
N MET A 84 -7.70 -28.99 18.64
CA MET A 84 -7.07 -27.74 19.10
C MET A 84 -6.09 -27.22 18.05
N VAL A 85 -5.21 -28.05 17.52
CA VAL A 85 -4.22 -27.65 16.52
C VAL A 85 -4.89 -27.16 15.25
N TRP A 86 -5.88 -27.91 14.76
CA TRP A 86 -6.62 -27.54 13.56
C TRP A 86 -7.39 -26.21 13.72
N LEU A 87 -8.11 -26.03 14.82
CA LEU A 87 -8.85 -24.79 15.11
C LEU A 87 -7.90 -23.61 15.38
N TYR A 88 -6.67 -23.86 15.78
CA TYR A 88 -5.68 -22.82 15.99
C TYR A 88 -5.18 -22.22 14.67
N TYR A 89 -4.96 -23.04 13.62
CA TYR A 89 -4.49 -22.57 12.31
C TYR A 89 -5.60 -22.01 11.43
N LEU A 90 -6.83 -22.53 11.56
CA LEU A 90 -7.97 -22.17 10.72
C LEU A 90 -8.27 -20.66 10.66
N PRO A 91 -8.29 -19.88 11.76
CA PRO A 91 -8.61 -18.46 11.73
C PRO A 91 -7.70 -17.64 10.83
N TYR A 92 -6.41 -17.99 10.76
CA TYR A 92 -5.46 -17.29 9.89
C TYR A 92 -5.77 -17.52 8.41
N GLN A 93 -6.07 -18.72 8.03
CA GLN A 93 -6.42 -19.06 6.65
C GLN A 93 -7.74 -18.41 6.24
N LEU A 94 -8.72 -18.37 7.13
CA LEU A 94 -9.96 -17.63 6.89
C LEU A 94 -9.72 -16.14 6.70
N PHE A 95 -8.81 -15.57 7.48
CA PHE A 95 -8.48 -14.15 7.40
C PHE A 95 -7.74 -13.80 6.09
N THR A 96 -6.76 -14.60 5.69
CA THR A 96 -6.04 -14.39 4.42
C THR A 96 -6.95 -14.57 3.21
N PHE A 97 -7.86 -15.53 3.26
CA PHE A 97 -8.90 -15.70 2.25
C PHE A 97 -9.83 -14.48 2.19
N TYR A 98 -10.32 -14.01 3.35
CA TYR A 98 -11.19 -12.84 3.44
C TYR A 98 -10.55 -11.59 2.85
N LEU A 99 -9.30 -11.27 3.27
CA LEU A 99 -8.58 -10.11 2.74
C LEU A 99 -8.39 -10.21 1.22
N SER A 100 -8.01 -11.38 0.73
CA SER A 100 -7.82 -11.62 -0.69
C SER A 100 -9.12 -11.42 -1.47
N TYR A 101 -10.23 -11.94 -0.95
CA TYR A 101 -11.55 -11.81 -1.55
C TYR A 101 -12.00 -10.34 -1.63
N ILE A 102 -11.86 -9.58 -0.56
CA ILE A 102 -12.19 -8.14 -0.54
C ILE A 102 -11.32 -7.37 -1.53
N GLY A 103 -10.01 -7.66 -1.58
CA GLY A 103 -9.09 -7.04 -2.54
C GLY A 103 -9.47 -7.32 -3.99
N ILE A 104 -9.84 -8.55 -4.31
CA ILE A 104 -10.28 -8.95 -5.66
C ILE A 104 -11.60 -8.24 -6.02
N LEU A 105 -12.58 -8.21 -5.11
CA LEU A 105 -13.85 -7.52 -5.34
C LEU A 105 -13.63 -6.03 -5.61
N TYR A 106 -12.75 -5.39 -4.84
CA TYR A 106 -12.41 -3.98 -5.04
C TYR A 106 -11.78 -3.73 -6.41
N LEU A 107 -10.82 -4.56 -6.82
CA LEU A 107 -10.17 -4.43 -8.13
C LEU A 107 -11.14 -4.70 -9.29
N ASN A 108 -12.07 -5.63 -9.14
CA ASN A 108 -13.09 -5.90 -10.15
C ASN A 108 -14.08 -4.72 -10.31
N LYS A 109 -14.35 -3.98 -9.23
CA LYS A 109 -15.19 -2.79 -9.29
C LYS A 109 -14.45 -1.59 -9.90
N ASN A 110 -13.12 -1.52 -9.74
CA ASN A 110 -12.28 -0.42 -10.18
C ASN A 110 -11.30 -0.89 -11.27
N THR A 111 -11.83 -1.30 -12.42
CA THR A 111 -11.05 -1.89 -13.53
C THR A 111 -9.95 -0.97 -14.06
N ASN A 112 -10.12 0.36 -13.95
CA ASN A 112 -9.12 1.35 -14.37
C ASN A 112 -7.77 1.19 -13.62
N LEU A 113 -7.80 0.71 -12.37
CA LEU A 113 -6.58 0.45 -11.60
C LEU A 113 -5.76 -0.70 -12.18
N ILE A 114 -6.40 -1.65 -12.85
CA ILE A 114 -5.77 -2.87 -13.41
C ILE A 114 -4.87 -2.54 -14.61
N ASN A 115 -4.99 -1.36 -15.22
CA ASN A 115 -4.09 -0.89 -16.28
C ASN A 115 -2.65 -0.74 -15.79
N ASN A 116 -2.44 -0.53 -14.49
CA ASN A 116 -1.11 -0.53 -13.90
C ASN A 116 -0.58 -1.98 -13.79
N LYS A 117 0.58 -2.24 -14.40
CA LYS A 117 1.26 -3.55 -14.40
C LYS A 117 1.49 -4.10 -12.99
N PHE A 118 1.80 -3.22 -12.04
CA PHE A 118 2.00 -3.60 -10.64
C PHE A 118 0.70 -4.08 -10.00
N ILE A 119 -0.41 -3.33 -10.16
CA ILE A 119 -1.73 -3.71 -9.64
C ILE A 119 -2.23 -5.02 -10.28
N LYS A 120 -1.96 -5.23 -11.56
CA LYS A 120 -2.26 -6.51 -12.24
C LYS A 120 -1.53 -7.69 -11.59
N ASN A 121 -0.24 -7.52 -11.29
CA ASN A 121 0.54 -8.54 -10.57
C ASN A 121 0.02 -8.76 -9.14
N TYR A 122 -0.37 -7.70 -8.45
CA TYR A 122 -0.94 -7.78 -7.11
C TYR A 122 -2.29 -8.51 -7.11
N ARG A 123 -3.14 -8.26 -8.11
CA ARG A 123 -4.38 -9.03 -8.32
C ARG A 123 -4.11 -10.53 -8.46
N THR A 124 -3.09 -10.89 -9.25
CA THR A 124 -2.68 -12.30 -9.38
C THR A 124 -2.23 -12.87 -8.04
N LEU A 125 -1.47 -12.10 -7.24
CA LEU A 125 -1.06 -12.51 -5.90
C LEU A 125 -2.28 -12.74 -4.99
N LEU A 126 -3.29 -11.87 -5.01
CA LEU A 126 -4.52 -12.04 -4.23
C LEU A 126 -5.28 -13.31 -4.63
N ILE A 127 -5.37 -13.60 -5.93
CA ILE A 127 -6.02 -14.83 -6.42
C ILE A 127 -5.26 -16.07 -5.94
N LEU A 128 -3.93 -16.06 -6.06
CA LEU A 128 -3.09 -17.15 -5.56
C LEU A 128 -3.27 -17.32 -4.04
N THR A 129 -3.25 -16.23 -3.27
CA THR A 129 -3.48 -16.27 -1.82
C THR A 129 -4.83 -16.91 -1.48
N ALA A 130 -5.91 -16.53 -2.17
CA ALA A 130 -7.23 -17.11 -1.93
C ALA A 130 -7.27 -18.62 -2.23
N VAL A 131 -6.65 -19.04 -3.33
CA VAL A 131 -6.58 -20.47 -3.70
C VAL A 131 -5.73 -21.25 -2.67
N PHE A 132 -4.54 -20.74 -2.35
CA PHE A 132 -3.64 -21.39 -1.41
C PHE A 132 -4.22 -21.42 0.02
N SER A 133 -4.97 -20.41 0.46
CA SER A 133 -5.65 -20.46 1.76
C SER A 133 -6.59 -21.66 1.88
N ILE A 134 -7.30 -22.01 0.80
CA ILE A 134 -8.16 -23.20 0.78
C ILE A 134 -7.33 -24.48 0.76
N LEU A 135 -6.28 -24.53 -0.08
CA LEU A 135 -5.41 -25.71 -0.17
C LEU A 135 -4.69 -25.99 1.15
N ILE A 136 -4.24 -24.96 1.86
CA ILE A 136 -3.61 -25.06 3.17
C ILE A 136 -4.59 -25.68 4.18
N VAL A 137 -5.85 -25.24 4.24
CA VAL A 137 -6.86 -25.83 5.14
C VAL A 137 -7.11 -27.31 4.83
N ILE A 138 -7.10 -27.68 3.56
CA ILE A 138 -7.26 -29.09 3.14
C ILE A 138 -6.04 -29.90 3.57
N GLU A 139 -4.83 -29.41 3.29
CA GLU A 139 -3.57 -30.07 3.64
C GLU A 139 -3.44 -30.20 5.17
N ASP A 140 -3.70 -29.13 5.95
CA ASP A 140 -3.73 -29.18 7.42
C ASP A 140 -4.72 -30.21 7.93
N SER A 141 -5.91 -30.31 7.33
CA SER A 141 -6.90 -31.31 7.72
C SER A 141 -6.39 -32.72 7.51
N ILE A 142 -5.70 -32.99 6.39
CA ILE A 142 -5.13 -34.30 6.11
C ILE A 142 -3.98 -34.62 7.07
N VAL A 143 -3.05 -33.68 7.26
CA VAL A 143 -1.86 -33.88 8.10
C VAL A 143 -2.25 -34.04 9.56
N ILE A 144 -3.01 -33.12 10.13
CA ILE A 144 -3.35 -33.08 11.56
C ILE A 144 -4.21 -34.29 11.98
N PHE A 145 -5.11 -34.76 11.13
CA PHE A 145 -6.00 -35.86 11.51
C PHE A 145 -5.49 -37.25 11.14
N ASN A 146 -4.54 -37.37 10.20
CA ASN A 146 -4.06 -38.68 9.76
C ASN A 146 -2.59 -38.97 10.10
N PHE A 147 -1.75 -37.95 10.20
CA PHE A 147 -0.29 -38.15 10.36
C PHE A 147 0.23 -37.69 11.71
N ASP A 148 -0.34 -36.66 12.32
CA ASP A 148 0.11 -36.18 13.61
C ASP A 148 -0.31 -37.10 14.75
N ILE A 149 0.61 -37.32 15.70
CA ILE A 149 0.39 -38.16 16.88
C ILE A 149 0.31 -37.30 18.13
N TYR A 150 -0.87 -37.27 18.74
CA TYR A 150 -1.14 -36.55 19.98
C TYR A 150 -1.42 -37.50 21.13
N SER A 151 -0.43 -37.78 21.96
CA SER A 151 -0.56 -38.58 23.19
C SER A 151 -0.05 -37.80 24.40
N ASP A 152 -0.44 -38.24 25.61
CA ASP A 152 -0.02 -37.60 26.85
C ASP A 152 1.50 -37.77 27.14
N VAL A 153 2.15 -38.72 26.44
CA VAL A 153 3.57 -39.08 26.65
C VAL A 153 4.45 -38.68 25.47
N LEU A 154 3.92 -38.76 24.26
CA LEU A 154 4.64 -38.43 23.03
C LEU A 154 3.81 -37.47 22.20
N VAL A 155 4.38 -36.32 21.91
CA VAL A 155 3.80 -35.32 21.00
C VAL A 155 4.71 -35.28 19.78
N LYS A 156 4.12 -35.50 18.61
CA LYS A 156 4.80 -35.33 17.33
C LYS A 156 3.86 -34.64 16.38
N ILE A 157 4.15 -33.37 16.12
CA ILE A 157 3.42 -32.53 15.20
C ILE A 157 4.21 -32.47 13.90
N ASN A 158 3.68 -33.08 12.85
CA ASN A 158 4.31 -33.07 11.54
C ASN A 158 3.82 -31.84 10.75
N ASN A 159 4.33 -30.67 11.12
CA ASN A 159 3.77 -29.37 10.79
C ASN A 159 4.21 -28.88 9.40
N ARG A 160 4.51 -29.79 8.46
CA ARG A 160 4.83 -29.46 7.07
C ARG A 160 3.56 -29.22 6.28
N ASN A 161 3.36 -27.97 5.89
CA ASN A 161 2.35 -27.61 4.89
C ASN A 161 3.07 -27.13 3.62
N LEU A 162 3.13 -27.99 2.60
CA LEU A 162 3.79 -27.69 1.33
C LEU A 162 3.15 -26.48 0.63
N CYS A 163 1.83 -26.35 0.73
CA CYS A 163 1.11 -25.21 0.15
C CYS A 163 1.49 -23.90 0.85
N GLU A 164 1.71 -23.91 2.15
CA GLU A 164 2.18 -22.74 2.91
C GLU A 164 3.60 -22.35 2.52
N ASP A 165 4.50 -23.32 2.36
CA ASP A 165 5.86 -23.08 1.88
C ASP A 165 5.90 -22.44 0.50
N ILE A 166 5.12 -22.97 -0.45
CA ILE A 166 5.01 -22.41 -1.80
C ILE A 166 4.46 -20.98 -1.75
N LEU A 167 3.42 -20.74 -0.96
CA LEU A 167 2.84 -19.41 -0.81
C LEU A 167 3.84 -18.42 -0.19
N SER A 168 4.65 -18.86 0.77
CA SER A 168 5.68 -18.02 1.40
C SER A 168 6.76 -17.61 0.39
N ILE A 169 7.17 -18.53 -0.50
CA ILE A 169 8.11 -18.23 -1.59
C ILE A 169 7.48 -17.21 -2.57
N ILE A 170 6.22 -17.38 -2.93
CA ILE A 170 5.50 -16.43 -3.78
C ILE A 170 5.48 -15.03 -3.16
N TYR A 171 5.19 -14.92 -1.85
CA TYR A 171 5.23 -13.64 -1.15
C TYR A 171 6.63 -13.03 -1.12
N ALA A 172 7.68 -13.84 -0.90
CA ALA A 172 9.04 -13.36 -0.91
C ALA A 172 9.45 -12.80 -2.29
N LEU A 173 9.15 -13.52 -3.36
CA LEU A 173 9.43 -13.07 -4.73
C LEU A 173 8.65 -11.80 -5.08
N PHE A 174 7.39 -11.71 -4.66
CA PHE A 174 6.59 -10.50 -4.86
C PHE A 174 7.16 -9.33 -4.06
N GLY A 175 7.55 -9.55 -2.80
CA GLY A 175 8.16 -8.55 -1.94
C GLY A 175 9.47 -7.99 -2.51
N ILE A 176 10.36 -8.85 -3.02
CA ILE A 176 11.60 -8.46 -3.70
C ILE A 176 11.29 -7.59 -4.91
N LYS A 177 10.34 -8.00 -5.74
CA LYS A 177 9.92 -7.26 -6.93
C LYS A 177 9.28 -5.91 -6.58
N TYR A 178 8.50 -5.84 -5.52
CA TYR A 178 7.91 -4.61 -5.01
C TYR A 178 8.99 -3.65 -4.51
N TYR A 179 9.92 -4.12 -3.70
CA TYR A 179 11.02 -3.32 -3.20
C TYR A 179 11.94 -2.82 -4.31
N SER A 180 12.27 -3.69 -5.27
CA SER A 180 13.01 -3.30 -6.47
C SER A 180 12.29 -2.19 -7.26
N HIS A 181 10.97 -2.28 -7.40
CA HIS A 181 10.17 -1.24 -8.05
C HIS A 181 10.20 0.08 -7.29
N LEU A 182 10.09 0.06 -5.96
CA LEU A 182 10.21 1.27 -5.14
C LEU A 182 11.57 1.94 -5.27
N MET A 183 12.65 1.15 -5.34
CA MET A 183 14.01 1.68 -5.50
C MET A 183 14.27 2.29 -6.88
N THR A 184 13.52 1.91 -7.91
CA THR A 184 13.62 2.48 -9.26
C THR A 184 12.81 3.78 -9.42
N LEU A 185 11.90 4.08 -8.48
CA LEU A 185 11.19 5.35 -8.47
C LEU A 185 12.14 6.47 -8.03
N SER A 186 12.24 7.52 -8.83
CA SER A 186 13.04 8.69 -8.43
C SER A 186 12.42 9.37 -7.20
N PRO A 187 13.21 10.05 -6.34
CA PRO A 187 12.68 10.79 -5.19
C PRO A 187 11.56 11.77 -5.55
N ASN A 188 11.55 12.30 -6.77
CA ASN A 188 10.50 13.18 -7.27
C ASN A 188 9.19 12.48 -7.61
N GLU A 189 9.22 11.19 -7.94
CA GLU A 189 8.01 10.40 -8.17
C GLU A 189 7.39 9.89 -6.87
N TYR A 190 8.22 9.67 -5.83
CA TYR A 190 7.74 9.27 -4.50
C TYR A 190 6.95 10.39 -3.81
N ASN A 191 7.34 11.64 -4.02
CA ASN A 191 6.71 12.83 -3.44
C ASN A 191 5.58 13.44 -4.29
N LYS A 192 5.26 12.87 -5.46
CA LYS A 192 4.01 13.24 -6.14
C LYS A 192 2.84 12.85 -5.22
N PRO A 193 1.96 13.80 -4.86
CA PRO A 193 0.69 13.44 -4.20
C PRO A 193 0.04 12.39 -5.11
N GLN A 194 -0.03 11.16 -4.65
CA GLN A 194 -0.74 10.12 -5.40
C GLN A 194 -2.20 10.53 -5.40
N GLU A 195 -2.68 10.94 -6.55
CA GLU A 195 -4.06 11.28 -6.80
C GLU A 195 -4.93 10.13 -6.27
N ASN A 196 -5.87 10.51 -5.43
CA ASN A 196 -6.74 9.59 -4.70
C ASN A 196 -7.57 8.77 -5.72
N PRO A 197 -7.38 7.44 -5.89
CA PRO A 197 -8.03 6.67 -6.95
C PRO A 197 -9.55 6.52 -6.77
N ASN A 198 -10.11 7.08 -5.69
CA ASN A 198 -11.56 7.09 -5.41
C ASN A 198 -12.32 8.23 -6.09
N ILE A 199 -11.62 9.12 -6.77
CA ILE A 199 -12.27 10.02 -7.71
C ILE A 199 -12.33 9.24 -9.02
N VAL A 200 -13.52 8.81 -9.44
CA VAL A 200 -13.83 8.52 -10.84
C VAL A 200 -13.58 9.84 -11.57
N ILE A 201 -12.33 10.04 -11.98
CA ILE A 201 -11.99 11.22 -12.76
C ILE A 201 -12.51 10.89 -14.15
N ASP A 202 -13.69 11.43 -14.44
CA ASP A 202 -14.19 11.56 -15.80
C ASP A 202 -13.03 12.20 -16.62
N ASP A 203 -12.59 11.55 -17.70
CA ASP A 203 -11.54 12.10 -18.59
C ASP A 203 -11.87 13.53 -19.02
N ASN A 204 -13.16 13.89 -19.04
CA ASN A 204 -13.65 15.25 -19.23
C ASN A 204 -13.30 16.18 -18.05
N LEU A 205 -13.21 15.68 -16.81
CA LEU A 205 -12.82 16.47 -15.64
C LEU A 205 -11.30 16.74 -15.62
N ILE A 206 -10.46 15.75 -15.99
CA ILE A 206 -9.00 15.97 -16.12
C ILE A 206 -8.74 16.99 -17.22
N LYS A 207 -9.42 16.84 -18.35
CA LYS A 207 -9.32 17.78 -19.47
C LYS A 207 -9.83 19.17 -19.08
N LYS A 208 -10.91 19.26 -18.31
CA LYS A 208 -11.47 20.50 -17.79
C LYS A 208 -10.55 21.15 -16.75
N GLU A 209 -9.95 20.39 -15.84
CA GLU A 209 -9.00 20.91 -14.86
C GLU A 209 -7.67 21.36 -15.51
N SER A 210 -7.16 20.63 -16.51
CA SER A 210 -5.97 21.06 -17.26
C SER A 210 -6.24 22.31 -18.11
N ILE A 211 -7.43 22.45 -18.66
CA ILE A 211 -7.86 23.67 -19.38
C ILE A 211 -8.01 24.82 -18.39
N ARG A 212 -8.65 24.59 -17.23
CA ARG A 212 -8.80 25.57 -16.15
C ARG A 212 -7.46 26.06 -15.61
N GLN A 213 -6.52 25.14 -15.40
CA GLN A 213 -5.18 25.47 -14.93
C GLN A 213 -4.43 26.34 -15.96
N LYS A 214 -4.54 26.01 -17.25
CA LYS A 214 -3.97 26.83 -18.32
C LYS A 214 -4.62 28.22 -18.38
N ALA A 215 -5.93 28.32 -18.18
CA ALA A 215 -6.63 29.59 -18.13
C ALA A 215 -6.15 30.45 -16.94
N LEU A 216 -6.03 29.87 -15.74
CA LEU A 216 -5.50 30.56 -14.56
C LEU A 216 -4.07 31.09 -14.75
N TYR A 217 -3.20 30.35 -15.45
CA TYR A 217 -1.88 30.84 -15.81
C TYR A 217 -1.95 32.02 -16.80
N ALA A 218 -2.85 31.94 -17.77
CA ALA A 218 -3.03 33.02 -18.74
C ALA A 218 -3.58 34.29 -18.07
N ASP A 219 -4.59 34.18 -17.22
CA ASP A 219 -5.18 35.28 -16.47
C ASP A 219 -4.19 35.95 -15.52
N PHE A 220 -3.38 35.13 -14.79
CA PHE A 220 -2.30 35.65 -13.95
C PHE A 220 -1.22 36.37 -14.77
N ALA A 221 -0.85 35.81 -15.92
CA ALA A 221 0.13 36.40 -16.82
C ALA A 221 -0.34 37.71 -17.41
N GLU A 222 -1.61 37.81 -17.76
CA GLU A 222 -2.25 39.03 -18.26
C GLU A 222 -2.30 40.10 -17.16
N THR A 223 -2.75 39.73 -15.94
CA THR A 223 -2.84 40.63 -14.79
C THR A 223 -1.51 41.29 -14.44
N TYR A 224 -0.42 40.55 -14.52
CA TYR A 224 0.91 41.06 -14.18
C TYR A 224 1.81 41.35 -15.40
N ASN A 225 1.24 41.37 -16.61
CA ASN A 225 1.94 41.67 -17.87
C ASN A 225 3.22 40.84 -18.05
N LEU A 226 3.13 39.51 -17.82
CA LEU A 226 4.25 38.59 -17.98
C LEU A 226 4.48 38.24 -19.45
N THR A 227 5.73 38.21 -19.86
CA THR A 227 6.12 37.76 -21.20
C THR A 227 6.01 36.25 -21.33
N PRO A 228 5.91 35.67 -22.56
CA PRO A 228 5.84 34.22 -22.75
C PRO A 228 6.98 33.47 -22.04
N ARG A 229 8.19 34.02 -22.04
CA ARG A 229 9.35 33.42 -21.38
C ARG A 229 9.27 33.47 -19.87
N GLU A 230 8.71 34.53 -19.32
CA GLU A 230 8.46 34.67 -17.88
C GLU A 230 7.35 33.70 -17.41
N ILE A 231 6.35 33.41 -18.27
CA ILE A 231 5.31 32.42 -18.00
C ILE A 231 5.92 31.00 -17.90
N GLU A 232 6.79 30.62 -18.83
CA GLU A 232 7.48 29.33 -18.78
C GLU A 232 8.30 29.19 -17.49
N ILE A 233 9.04 30.21 -17.11
CA ILE A 233 9.83 30.23 -15.87
C ILE A 233 8.95 30.24 -14.64
N LEU A 234 7.85 31.00 -14.61
CA LEU A 234 6.87 30.99 -13.53
C LEU A 234 6.32 29.59 -13.30
N ASN A 235 5.94 28.89 -14.37
CA ASN A 235 5.44 27.52 -14.28
C ASN A 235 6.44 26.58 -13.58
N LEU A 236 7.71 26.67 -13.93
CA LEU A 236 8.77 25.89 -13.32
C LEU A 236 9.08 26.30 -11.87
N LEU A 237 8.95 27.60 -11.56
CA LEU A 237 9.06 28.09 -10.19
C LEU A 237 7.91 27.56 -9.31
N LEU A 238 6.70 27.50 -9.82
CA LEU A 238 5.54 26.97 -9.09
C LEU A 238 5.62 25.45 -8.89
N GLN A 239 6.38 24.73 -9.73
CA GLN A 239 6.73 23.32 -9.55
C GLN A 239 7.91 23.10 -8.58
N ASP A 240 8.35 24.12 -7.88
CA ASP A 240 9.44 24.12 -6.91
C ASP A 240 10.84 23.79 -7.47
N LYS A 241 11.05 24.00 -8.79
CA LYS A 241 12.35 23.80 -9.45
C LYS A 241 13.34 24.89 -9.07
N THR A 242 14.58 24.53 -8.82
CA THR A 242 15.65 25.52 -8.56
C THR A 242 16.01 26.28 -9.84
N ASN A 243 16.65 27.45 -9.70
CA ASN A 243 17.11 28.22 -10.87
C ASN A 243 18.10 27.42 -11.75
N LYS A 244 18.82 26.47 -11.16
CA LYS A 244 19.72 25.56 -11.89
C LYS A 244 18.91 24.57 -12.72
N ASP A 245 17.91 23.93 -12.13
CA ASP A 245 17.03 22.98 -12.85
C ASP A 245 16.30 23.67 -14.01
N ILE A 246 15.84 24.91 -13.78
CA ILE A 246 15.18 25.74 -14.82
C ILE A 246 16.16 26.06 -15.96
N SER A 247 17.41 26.35 -15.64
CA SER A 247 18.42 26.63 -16.66
C SER A 247 18.73 25.41 -17.53
N GLU A 248 18.78 24.22 -16.92
CA GLU A 248 18.98 22.95 -17.62
C GLU A 248 17.77 22.59 -18.49
N GLU A 249 16.55 22.70 -17.95
CA GLU A 249 15.33 22.34 -18.66
C GLU A 249 15.00 23.27 -19.82
N LEU A 250 15.21 24.56 -19.66
CA LEU A 250 14.96 25.55 -20.71
C LEU A 250 16.17 25.78 -21.62
N THR A 251 17.27 25.09 -21.37
CA THR A 251 18.55 25.20 -22.15
C THR A 251 19.05 26.66 -22.26
N ILE A 252 19.01 27.41 -21.13
CA ILE A 252 19.48 28.79 -21.05
C ILE A 252 20.49 28.97 -19.90
N SER A 253 21.22 30.06 -19.90
CA SER A 253 22.20 30.33 -18.83
C SER A 253 21.51 30.57 -17.48
N LEU A 254 22.16 30.17 -16.38
CA LEU A 254 21.69 30.45 -15.02
C LEU A 254 21.54 31.98 -14.79
N GLY A 255 22.37 32.81 -15.41
CA GLY A 255 22.24 34.27 -15.38
C GLY A 255 20.95 34.74 -16.01
N THR A 256 20.59 34.19 -17.17
CA THR A 256 19.33 34.51 -17.87
C THR A 256 18.12 34.12 -17.04
N VAL A 257 18.15 32.94 -16.39
CA VAL A 257 17.05 32.53 -15.47
C VAL A 257 16.92 33.53 -14.33
N LYS A 258 18.00 33.91 -13.66
CA LYS A 258 17.98 34.87 -12.55
C LYS A 258 17.41 36.23 -13.00
N THR A 259 17.73 36.69 -14.21
CA THR A 259 17.16 37.92 -14.75
C THR A 259 15.64 37.82 -14.94
N HIS A 260 15.15 36.74 -15.55
CA HIS A 260 13.71 36.56 -15.71
C HIS A 260 12.99 36.42 -14.38
N VAL A 261 13.55 35.67 -13.41
CA VAL A 261 12.99 35.54 -12.07
C VAL A 261 12.89 36.90 -11.37
N HIS A 262 13.93 37.73 -11.51
CA HIS A 262 13.92 39.11 -10.99
C HIS A 262 12.84 39.96 -11.64
N ASN A 263 12.69 39.88 -12.97
CA ASN A 263 11.62 40.62 -13.67
C ASN A 263 10.21 40.17 -13.24
N ILE A 264 10.01 38.85 -13.06
CA ILE A 264 8.75 38.31 -12.52
C ILE A 264 8.48 38.92 -11.13
N TYR A 265 9.48 38.92 -10.25
CA TYR A 265 9.34 39.50 -8.91
C TYR A 265 9.00 40.99 -8.93
N GLN A 266 9.63 41.74 -9.82
CA GLN A 266 9.30 43.17 -9.99
C GLN A 266 7.88 43.37 -10.48
N LYS A 267 7.42 42.59 -11.47
CA LYS A 267 6.07 42.72 -12.03
C LYS A 267 4.96 42.33 -11.06
N VAL A 268 5.22 41.33 -10.20
CA VAL A 268 4.27 40.82 -9.19
C VAL A 268 4.41 41.60 -7.86
N ASP A 269 5.37 42.54 -7.77
CA ASP A 269 5.71 43.28 -6.55
C ASP A 269 6.06 42.41 -5.35
N VAL A 270 6.96 41.45 -5.54
CA VAL A 270 7.45 40.54 -4.51
C VAL A 270 8.97 40.51 -4.46
N THR A 271 9.53 40.18 -3.30
CA THR A 271 11.00 40.12 -3.11
C THR A 271 11.52 38.69 -2.97
N LYS A 272 10.65 37.72 -2.72
CA LYS A 272 11.03 36.33 -2.40
C LYS A 272 10.12 35.34 -3.09
N ARG A 273 10.66 34.16 -3.41
CA ARG A 273 9.94 33.08 -4.08
C ARG A 273 8.67 32.65 -3.35
N HIS A 274 8.71 32.47 -2.03
CA HIS A 274 7.55 32.04 -1.27
C HIS A 274 6.40 33.08 -1.30
N MET A 275 6.73 34.37 -1.46
CA MET A 275 5.73 35.43 -1.63
C MET A 275 5.05 35.32 -3.00
N LEU A 276 5.80 35.08 -4.06
CA LEU A 276 5.24 34.84 -5.40
C LEU A 276 4.27 33.64 -5.39
N ILE A 277 4.68 32.53 -4.77
CA ILE A 277 3.84 31.35 -4.67
C ILE A 277 2.55 31.64 -3.87
N LYS A 278 2.65 32.43 -2.81
CA LYS A 278 1.53 32.86 -1.98
C LYS A 278 0.54 33.71 -2.79
N ILE A 279 1.01 34.76 -3.48
CA ILE A 279 0.16 35.62 -4.30
C ILE A 279 -0.53 34.82 -5.42
N TYR A 280 0.20 33.90 -6.08
CA TYR A 280 -0.41 33.03 -7.08
C TYR A 280 -1.54 32.16 -6.52
N LYS A 281 -1.37 31.61 -5.31
CA LYS A 281 -2.42 30.82 -4.64
C LYS A 281 -3.64 31.66 -4.27
N GLU A 282 -3.42 32.85 -3.71
CA GLU A 282 -4.49 33.79 -3.37
C GLU A 282 -5.27 34.21 -4.62
N PHE A 283 -4.58 34.53 -5.72
CA PHE A 283 -5.21 34.82 -7.01
C PHE A 283 -6.09 33.66 -7.51
N CYS A 284 -5.59 32.42 -7.42
CA CYS A 284 -6.38 31.25 -7.81
C CYS A 284 -7.61 31.02 -6.90
N GLU A 285 -7.54 31.36 -5.61
CA GLU A 285 -8.66 31.26 -4.67
C GLU A 285 -9.72 32.31 -4.93
N ASP A 286 -9.33 33.53 -5.25
CA ASP A 286 -10.25 34.64 -5.54
C ASP A 286 -11.04 34.39 -6.84
N ILE A 287 -10.41 33.85 -7.87
CA ILE A 287 -11.12 33.44 -9.10
C ILE A 287 -12.08 32.27 -8.81
N LYS A 288 -11.73 31.34 -7.93
CA LYS A 288 -12.66 30.28 -7.53
C LYS A 288 -13.89 30.81 -6.83
N LYS A 289 -13.73 31.77 -5.91
CA LYS A 289 -14.85 32.41 -5.19
C LYS A 289 -15.73 33.26 -6.11
N GLY A 290 -15.14 33.94 -7.09
CA GLY A 290 -15.88 34.72 -8.08
C GLY A 290 -16.76 33.85 -8.99
N ASN A 291 -16.27 32.69 -9.39
CA ASN A 291 -17.03 31.74 -10.25
C ASN A 291 -18.15 31.01 -9.50
N ASP A 292 -18.02 30.80 -8.19
CA ASP A 292 -19.05 30.13 -7.37
C ASP A 292 -20.26 31.05 -7.10
N VAL A 293 -20.12 32.35 -7.28
CA VAL A 293 -21.23 33.36 -7.12
C VAL A 293 -22.08 33.43 -8.38
N GLU A 294 -21.56 33.15 -9.58
CA GLU A 294 -22.35 33.17 -10.83
C GLU A 294 -23.26 31.95 -11.03
N ILE A 295 -23.05 30.85 -10.30
CA ILE A 295 -23.85 29.60 -10.44
C ILE A 295 -25.17 29.67 -9.64
N ILE A 296 -25.37 30.72 -8.80
CA ILE A 296 -26.56 30.84 -7.95
C ILE A 296 -27.71 31.64 -8.63
N TYR A 297 -27.50 32.16 -9.83
CA TYR A 297 -28.52 32.95 -10.56
C TYR A 297 -28.80 32.41 -11.99
N PHE A 298 -29.16 31.12 -12.11
CA PHE A 298 -29.97 30.66 -13.26
C PHE A 298 -30.77 29.41 -12.88
#